data_836d02778e51e8843d10aa2c340c4f03
#
_entry.id   836d02778e51e8843d10aa2c340c4f03
#
_cell.length_a   1.000
_cell.length_b   1.000
_cell.length_c   1.000
_cell.angle_alpha   90.00
_cell.angle_beta   90.00
_cell.angle_gamma   90.00
#
_symmetry.space_group_name_H-M   'P 1'
#
loop_
_entity.id
_entity.type
_entity.pdbx_description
1 polymer ?
#
loop_
_entity_poly.entity_id
_entity_poly.type
_entity_poly.pdbx_seq_one_letter_code
_entity_poly.pdbx_strand_id
1 'polypeptide(L)'
;MVKSLSEFQLRKRPSWSKKWGVLNLSTVPEAARGKSVTLKFSATASNGQTVSYIMGPYSITNMDRKLDLVATDNKACYLSIADMTLYDAAGAATNAAKIDLVYLYRSIAGITFAHALVSPAASVDYLPGITLPSGVNKSTKMSKTWALNDFNLARLQYGIYVDDVDFQAIDFTNAPNFVINLKAQAGSWVETADGKYRAYIYVNSVNNTTSSMTVSIKRYLMK
;
A
#
# COMPACT_ATOMS: atom_id res chain seq x y z
N MET A 1 -2.16 -28.11 -6.48
CA MET A 1 -3.05 -28.72 -5.47
C MET A 1 -3.50 -27.62 -4.53
N VAL A 2 -4.71 -27.07 -4.76
CA VAL A 2 -5.26 -25.99 -3.94
C VAL A 2 -5.71 -26.63 -2.63
N LYS A 3 -5.06 -26.26 -1.51
CA LYS A 3 -5.59 -26.65 -0.19
C LYS A 3 -6.94 -25.95 -0.03
N SER A 4 -8.01 -26.73 0.11
CA SER A 4 -9.35 -26.24 0.41
C SER A 4 -9.26 -25.39 1.68
N LEU A 5 -9.96 -24.25 1.67
CA LEU A 5 -10.23 -23.50 2.90
C LEU A 5 -10.86 -24.47 3.89
N SER A 6 -10.16 -24.72 5.00
CA SER A 6 -10.58 -25.66 6.03
C SER A 6 -11.97 -25.34 6.53
N GLU A 7 -12.79 -26.36 6.70
CA GLU A 7 -14.10 -26.33 7.34
C GLU A 7 -14.02 -25.55 8.66
N PHE A 8 -14.75 -24.45 8.74
CA PHE A 8 -14.98 -23.76 10.00
C PHE A 8 -16.01 -24.54 10.81
N GLN A 9 -15.58 -25.28 11.81
CA GLN A 9 -16.49 -25.90 12.76
C GLN A 9 -16.88 -24.90 13.87
N LEU A 10 -18.15 -24.52 13.89
CA LEU A 10 -18.74 -23.82 15.03
C LEU A 10 -18.80 -24.76 16.23
N ARG A 11 -17.91 -24.58 17.22
CA ARG A 11 -17.98 -25.35 18.47
C ARG A 11 -19.27 -25.01 19.23
N LYS A 12 -20.04 -26.04 19.56
CA LYS A 12 -21.23 -25.99 20.41
C LYS A 12 -20.94 -25.30 21.75
N ARG A 13 -21.85 -24.39 22.15
CA ARG A 13 -22.14 -24.16 23.55
C ARG A 13 -23.61 -24.52 23.84
N PRO A 14 -23.92 -25.24 24.90
CA PRO A 14 -25.28 -25.53 25.28
C PRO A 14 -25.80 -24.35 26.09
N SER A 15 -26.62 -23.53 25.51
CA SER A 15 -27.67 -22.73 26.15
C SER A 15 -28.30 -21.76 25.16
N TRP A 16 -29.59 -21.57 25.27
CA TRP A 16 -30.48 -20.78 24.46
C TRP A 16 -30.17 -19.26 24.49
N SER A 17 -29.06 -18.82 23.97
CA SER A 17 -28.84 -17.39 23.66
C SER A 17 -28.48 -17.27 22.20
N LYS A 18 -29.30 -16.53 21.44
CA LYS A 18 -28.95 -16.10 20.07
C LYS A 18 -27.66 -15.30 20.14
N LYS A 19 -26.51 -15.94 20.03
CA LYS A 19 -25.23 -15.25 19.86
C LYS A 19 -24.93 -15.19 18.38
N TRP A 20 -24.94 -14.00 17.83
CA TRP A 20 -24.43 -13.71 16.51
C TRP A 20 -22.90 -13.91 16.55
N GLY A 21 -22.39 -14.87 15.79
CA GLY A 21 -20.96 -15.00 15.58
C GLY A 21 -20.51 -14.02 14.51
N VAL A 22 -19.54 -13.21 14.82
CA VAL A 22 -18.84 -12.40 13.80
C VAL A 22 -17.78 -13.28 13.17
N LEU A 23 -17.92 -13.58 11.88
CA LEU A 23 -16.88 -14.26 11.11
C LEU A 23 -15.86 -13.20 10.66
N ASN A 24 -14.72 -13.18 11.32
CA ASN A 24 -13.58 -12.39 10.85
C ASN A 24 -12.78 -13.21 9.83
N LEU A 25 -13.00 -12.96 8.54
CA LEU A 25 -12.12 -13.45 7.48
C LEU A 25 -10.90 -12.52 7.42
N SER A 26 -9.86 -12.84 8.18
CA SER A 26 -8.73 -11.92 8.36
C SER A 26 -7.71 -11.95 7.22
N THR A 27 -7.69 -12.95 6.36
CA THR A 27 -6.73 -13.01 5.25
C THR A 27 -7.25 -13.78 4.06
N VAL A 28 -7.28 -13.14 2.91
CA VAL A 28 -7.38 -13.82 1.62
C VAL A 28 -5.96 -14.29 1.25
N PRO A 29 -5.73 -15.58 0.93
CA PRO A 29 -4.42 -16.06 0.53
C PRO A 29 -3.89 -15.27 -0.68
N GLU A 30 -2.60 -14.95 -0.68
CA GLU A 30 -1.93 -14.27 -1.79
C GLU A 30 -2.18 -14.97 -3.14
N ALA A 31 -2.22 -16.31 -3.12
CA ALA A 31 -2.52 -17.13 -4.29
C ALA A 31 -3.92 -16.90 -4.88
N ALA A 32 -4.82 -16.23 -4.18
CA ALA A 32 -6.18 -15.90 -4.66
C ALA A 32 -6.27 -14.54 -5.37
N ARG A 33 -5.21 -13.73 -5.34
CA ARG A 33 -5.19 -12.43 -6.03
C ARG A 33 -5.49 -12.58 -7.52
N GLY A 34 -6.33 -11.71 -8.04
CA GLY A 34 -6.77 -11.71 -9.43
C GLY A 34 -7.63 -12.92 -9.83
N LYS A 35 -8.09 -13.71 -8.85
CA LYS A 35 -8.92 -14.88 -9.10
C LYS A 35 -10.33 -14.70 -8.54
N SER A 36 -11.22 -15.57 -8.99
CA SER A 36 -12.56 -15.70 -8.42
C SER A 36 -12.54 -16.68 -7.26
N VAL A 37 -13.22 -16.34 -6.17
CA VAL A 37 -13.39 -17.21 -4.99
C VAL A 37 -14.87 -17.42 -4.69
N THR A 38 -15.18 -18.62 -4.24
CA THR A 38 -16.52 -18.98 -3.75
C THR A 38 -16.38 -19.43 -2.30
N LEU A 39 -17.23 -18.90 -1.43
CA LEU A 39 -17.27 -19.24 -0.01
C LEU A 39 -18.42 -20.21 0.24
N LYS A 40 -18.12 -21.35 0.86
CA LYS A 40 -19.13 -22.30 1.32
C LYS A 40 -19.20 -22.31 2.84
N PHE A 41 -20.34 -21.96 3.38
CA PHE A 41 -20.63 -22.06 4.80
C PHE A 41 -21.43 -23.32 5.04
N SER A 42 -21.05 -24.12 6.02
CA SER A 42 -21.77 -25.33 6.40
C SER A 42 -21.98 -25.35 7.90
N ALA A 43 -23.18 -25.72 8.32
CA ALA A 43 -23.55 -25.93 9.71
C ALA A 43 -24.13 -27.34 9.86
N THR A 44 -23.57 -28.11 10.80
CA THR A 44 -24.04 -29.45 11.12
C THR A 44 -24.72 -29.44 12.50
N ALA A 45 -25.96 -29.86 12.54
CA ALA A 45 -26.75 -30.02 13.77
C ALA A 45 -26.33 -31.27 14.54
N SER A 46 -26.72 -31.37 15.81
CA SER A 46 -26.38 -32.53 16.67
C SER A 46 -27.02 -33.86 16.21
N ASN A 47 -28.02 -33.80 15.38
CA ASN A 47 -28.66 -34.97 14.77
C ASN A 47 -27.99 -35.42 13.46
N GLY A 48 -26.82 -34.80 13.10
CA GLY A 48 -26.06 -35.10 11.89
C GLY A 48 -26.55 -34.39 10.62
N GLN A 49 -27.66 -33.65 10.68
CA GLN A 49 -28.11 -32.88 9.52
C GLN A 49 -27.18 -31.73 9.22
N THR A 50 -26.83 -31.55 7.95
CA THR A 50 -25.96 -30.49 7.49
C THR A 50 -26.73 -29.61 6.50
N VAL A 51 -26.67 -28.29 6.72
CA VAL A 51 -27.09 -27.27 5.78
C VAL A 51 -25.85 -26.51 5.27
N SER A 52 -25.87 -26.19 3.99
CA SER A 52 -24.78 -25.42 3.38
C SER A 52 -25.35 -24.24 2.61
N TYR A 53 -24.59 -23.14 2.65
CA TYR A 53 -24.87 -21.95 1.87
C TYR A 53 -23.63 -21.54 1.10
N ILE A 54 -23.78 -21.22 -0.18
CA ILE A 54 -22.69 -20.83 -1.06
C ILE A 54 -22.85 -19.35 -1.41
N MET A 55 -21.78 -18.58 -1.24
CA MET A 55 -21.71 -17.17 -1.61
C MET A 55 -20.62 -16.95 -2.65
N GLY A 56 -20.88 -16.09 -3.59
CA GLY A 56 -19.95 -15.78 -4.70
C GLY A 56 -20.48 -16.29 -6.04
N PRO A 57 -19.64 -16.28 -7.08
CA PRO A 57 -18.20 -15.99 -7.02
C PRO A 57 -17.89 -14.50 -6.74
N TYR A 58 -16.84 -14.25 -5.94
CA TYR A 58 -16.30 -12.92 -5.69
C TYR A 58 -14.95 -12.78 -6.39
N SER A 59 -14.72 -11.66 -7.06
CA SER A 59 -13.41 -11.35 -7.63
C SER A 59 -12.49 -10.80 -6.55
N ILE A 60 -11.28 -11.36 -6.45
CA ILE A 60 -10.23 -10.84 -5.58
C ILE A 60 -9.33 -9.94 -6.42
N THR A 61 -9.24 -8.67 -6.06
CA THR A 61 -8.46 -7.69 -6.80
C THR A 61 -6.95 -7.93 -6.70
N ASN A 62 -6.19 -7.37 -7.66
CA ASN A 62 -4.73 -7.44 -7.69
C ASN A 62 -4.09 -6.39 -6.77
N MET A 63 -4.64 -6.22 -5.57
CA MET A 63 -4.09 -5.32 -4.55
C MET A 63 -3.22 -6.06 -3.55
N ASP A 64 -2.17 -5.39 -3.11
CA ASP A 64 -1.35 -5.80 -1.98
C ASP A 64 -0.88 -4.60 -1.17
N ARG A 65 -0.28 -4.85 -0.03
CA ARG A 65 0.20 -3.80 0.87
C ARG A 65 1.50 -4.18 1.56
N LYS A 66 2.26 -3.15 1.91
CA LYS A 66 3.42 -3.24 2.78
C LYS A 66 3.31 -2.17 3.85
N LEU A 67 3.50 -2.57 5.11
CA LEU A 67 3.39 -1.67 6.25
C LEU A 67 4.77 -1.28 6.76
N ASP A 68 4.86 -0.06 7.32
CA ASP A 68 5.97 0.44 8.14
C ASP A 68 7.34 0.36 7.47
N LEU A 69 7.40 0.72 6.20
CA LEU A 69 8.67 0.95 5.52
C LEU A 69 9.32 2.23 6.08
N VAL A 70 10.55 2.14 6.53
CA VAL A 70 11.30 3.29 7.06
C VAL A 70 12.24 3.82 5.99
N ALA A 71 11.86 4.94 5.37
CA ALA A 71 12.73 5.70 4.48
C ALA A 71 13.66 6.59 5.30
N THR A 72 14.95 6.57 5.00
CA THR A 72 15.96 7.41 5.67
C THR A 72 16.80 8.10 4.61
N ASP A 73 16.88 9.43 4.72
CA ASP A 73 17.61 10.26 3.77
C ASP A 73 19.10 9.84 3.68
N ASN A 74 19.63 9.81 2.46
CA ASN A 74 20.99 9.36 2.14
C ASN A 74 21.33 7.91 2.59
N LYS A 75 20.32 7.10 2.88
CA LYS A 75 20.46 5.67 3.22
C LYS A 75 19.45 4.88 2.41
N ALA A 76 18.51 4.20 3.05
CA ALA A 76 17.42 3.50 2.38
C ALA A 76 16.34 4.52 1.93
N CYS A 77 16.59 5.22 0.82
CA CYS A 77 15.74 6.31 0.34
C CYS A 77 15.17 6.09 -1.06
N TYR A 78 15.59 5.07 -1.78
CA TYR A 78 15.12 4.77 -3.15
C TYR A 78 13.98 3.77 -3.10
N LEU A 79 12.76 4.21 -3.41
CA LEU A 79 11.56 3.39 -3.32
C LEU A 79 11.21 2.78 -4.68
N SER A 80 11.02 1.46 -4.69
CA SER A 80 10.36 0.73 -5.76
C SER A 80 8.92 0.45 -5.40
N ILE A 81 7.99 0.90 -6.22
CA ILE A 81 6.55 0.55 -6.09
C ILE A 81 6.33 -0.91 -6.49
N ALA A 82 7.04 -1.38 -7.52
CA ALA A 82 6.94 -2.76 -7.97
C ALA A 82 7.35 -3.79 -6.91
N ASP A 83 8.39 -3.50 -6.13
CA ASP A 83 8.90 -4.40 -5.09
C ASP A 83 8.35 -4.04 -3.69
N MET A 84 7.68 -2.88 -3.54
CA MET A 84 7.28 -2.26 -2.26
C MET A 84 8.44 -2.29 -1.25
N THR A 85 9.60 -1.83 -1.68
CA THR A 85 10.86 -1.90 -0.94
C THR A 85 11.67 -0.63 -1.12
N LEU A 86 12.41 -0.28 -0.08
CA LEU A 86 13.39 0.80 -0.08
C LEU A 86 14.78 0.24 -0.27
N TYR A 87 15.53 0.85 -1.17
CA TYR A 87 16.93 0.52 -1.45
C TYR A 87 17.84 1.66 -0.99
N ASP A 88 19.06 1.33 -0.64
CA ASP A 88 20.19 2.27 -0.57
C ASP A 88 20.73 2.58 -1.97
N ALA A 89 21.78 3.41 -2.07
CA ALA A 89 22.35 3.81 -3.36
C ALA A 89 22.90 2.61 -4.16
N ALA A 90 23.51 1.63 -3.50
CA ALA A 90 24.05 0.44 -4.15
C ALA A 90 22.93 -0.47 -4.67
N GLY A 91 21.91 -0.69 -3.85
CA GLY A 91 20.70 -1.42 -4.24
C GLY A 91 19.94 -0.72 -5.36
N ALA A 92 19.86 0.62 -5.33
CA ALA A 92 19.23 1.40 -6.38
C ALA A 92 20.02 1.33 -7.70
N ALA A 93 21.34 1.35 -7.67
CA ALA A 93 22.17 1.15 -8.87
C ALA A 93 21.92 -0.21 -9.53
N THR A 94 21.81 -1.26 -8.72
CA THR A 94 21.52 -2.62 -9.22
C THR A 94 20.09 -2.78 -9.74
N ASN A 95 19.14 -2.03 -9.18
CA ASN A 95 17.72 -2.10 -9.52
C ASN A 95 17.20 -0.81 -10.18
N ALA A 96 18.05 -0.08 -10.91
CA ALA A 96 17.76 1.28 -11.41
C ALA A 96 16.40 1.38 -12.15
N ALA A 97 16.09 0.41 -12.99
CA ALA A 97 14.84 0.34 -13.73
C ALA A 97 13.59 0.14 -12.86
N LYS A 98 13.73 -0.17 -11.57
CA LYS A 98 12.62 -0.37 -10.63
C LYS A 98 12.39 0.81 -9.70
N ILE A 99 13.33 1.76 -9.63
CA ILE A 99 13.23 2.90 -8.70
C ILE A 99 12.22 3.89 -9.25
N ASP A 100 11.16 4.10 -8.50
CA ASP A 100 10.06 4.98 -8.86
C ASP A 100 10.13 6.33 -8.14
N LEU A 101 10.60 6.35 -6.88
CA LEU A 101 10.65 7.55 -6.05
C LEU A 101 11.93 7.61 -5.22
N VAL A 102 12.31 8.82 -4.85
CA VAL A 102 13.40 9.11 -3.90
C VAL A 102 12.81 9.85 -2.72
N TYR A 103 13.10 9.37 -1.52
CA TYR A 103 12.79 10.08 -0.29
C TYR A 103 13.92 11.04 0.07
N LEU A 104 13.54 12.26 0.44
CA LEU A 104 14.46 13.34 0.85
C LEU A 104 13.91 14.04 2.09
N TYR A 105 14.81 14.49 2.96
CA TYR A 105 14.51 15.47 4.01
C TYR A 105 15.46 16.66 3.86
N ARG A 106 14.91 17.85 3.69
CA ARG A 106 15.70 19.07 3.55
C ARG A 106 15.08 20.21 4.37
N SER A 107 15.95 20.95 5.04
CA SER A 107 15.60 22.25 5.61
C SER A 107 16.19 23.32 4.69
N ILE A 108 15.33 23.98 3.92
CA ILE A 108 15.73 25.01 2.96
C ILE A 108 15.14 26.33 3.44
N ALA A 109 15.99 27.36 3.60
CA ALA A 109 15.55 28.68 4.02
C ALA A 109 14.51 29.25 3.04
N GLY A 110 13.39 29.74 3.56
CA GLY A 110 12.31 30.33 2.76
C GLY A 110 11.41 29.36 2.03
N ILE A 111 11.68 28.04 2.10
CA ILE A 111 10.86 27.00 1.44
C ILE A 111 10.49 25.91 2.45
N THR A 112 9.22 25.57 2.54
CA THR A 112 8.76 24.43 3.34
C THR A 112 8.93 23.14 2.54
N PHE A 113 10.17 22.66 2.39
CA PHE A 113 10.46 21.40 1.71
C PHE A 113 10.20 20.21 2.61
N ALA A 114 10.85 20.16 3.77
CA ALA A 114 10.75 19.12 4.80
C ALA A 114 10.89 17.69 4.24
N HIS A 115 10.02 16.77 4.65
CA HIS A 115 9.99 15.41 4.11
C HIS A 115 9.30 15.40 2.75
N ALA A 116 9.92 14.73 1.78
CA ALA A 116 9.48 14.71 0.39
C ALA A 116 9.62 13.31 -0.23
N LEU A 117 8.75 13.01 -1.17
CA LEU A 117 8.90 11.94 -2.15
C LEU A 117 9.00 12.59 -3.53
N VAL A 118 10.02 12.25 -4.27
CA VAL A 118 10.34 12.91 -5.53
C VAL A 118 10.64 11.85 -6.58
N SER A 119 10.09 12.02 -7.77
CA SER A 119 10.44 11.18 -8.91
C SER A 119 11.88 11.44 -9.35
N PRO A 120 12.65 10.43 -9.76
CA PRO A 120 14.01 10.63 -10.27
C PRO A 120 14.12 11.62 -11.45
N ALA A 121 13.09 11.71 -12.29
CA ALA A 121 13.06 12.65 -13.43
C ALA A 121 12.49 14.03 -13.07
N ALA A 122 12.30 14.34 -11.79
CA ALA A 122 11.89 15.69 -11.39
C ALA A 122 12.99 16.72 -11.64
N SER A 123 12.62 18.02 -11.63
CA SER A 123 13.61 19.10 -11.68
C SER A 123 14.63 18.92 -10.56
N VAL A 124 15.88 19.28 -10.85
CA VAL A 124 16.99 19.27 -9.88
C VAL A 124 16.67 20.10 -8.62
N ASP A 125 15.81 21.10 -8.73
CA ASP A 125 15.34 21.90 -7.60
C ASP A 125 14.60 21.09 -6.54
N TYR A 126 13.98 19.96 -6.95
CA TYR A 126 13.29 19.01 -6.06
C TYR A 126 14.20 17.85 -5.61
N LEU A 127 15.45 17.79 -6.11
CA LEU A 127 16.45 16.78 -5.76
C LEU A 127 17.71 17.41 -5.13
N PRO A 128 17.59 18.38 -4.20
CA PRO A 128 18.73 19.12 -3.69
C PRO A 128 19.69 18.21 -2.93
N GLY A 129 20.98 18.26 -3.34
CA GLY A 129 22.05 17.54 -2.65
C GLY A 129 22.01 16.02 -2.77
N ILE A 130 21.33 15.48 -3.80
CA ILE A 130 21.38 14.05 -4.12
C ILE A 130 21.97 13.83 -5.51
N THR A 131 22.82 12.82 -5.63
CA THR A 131 23.29 12.30 -6.91
C THR A 131 22.60 10.96 -7.15
N LEU A 132 21.79 10.88 -8.19
CA LEU A 132 21.08 9.66 -8.54
C LEU A 132 22.06 8.62 -9.13
N PRO A 133 21.93 7.34 -8.76
CA PRO A 133 22.63 6.26 -9.44
C PRO A 133 22.30 6.22 -10.94
N SER A 134 23.25 5.78 -11.76
CA SER A 134 23.06 5.67 -13.21
C SER A 134 21.84 4.81 -13.54
N GLY A 135 21.01 5.27 -14.48
CA GLY A 135 19.80 4.58 -14.89
C GLY A 135 18.57 4.82 -14.00
N VAL A 136 18.70 5.50 -12.87
CA VAL A 136 17.59 5.91 -12.00
C VAL A 136 17.01 7.22 -12.55
N ASN A 137 15.98 7.14 -13.41
CA ASN A 137 15.48 8.27 -14.21
C ASN A 137 13.98 8.24 -14.52
N LYS A 138 13.19 7.46 -13.80
CA LYS A 138 11.75 7.35 -14.04
C LYS A 138 11.01 8.65 -13.74
N SER A 139 9.96 8.91 -14.53
CA SER A 139 9.03 10.03 -14.34
C SER A 139 7.72 9.54 -13.74
N THR A 140 7.72 9.31 -12.44
CA THR A 140 6.56 8.84 -11.68
C THR A 140 5.69 10.03 -11.28
N LYS A 141 4.38 9.91 -11.46
CA LYS A 141 3.41 10.95 -11.14
C LYS A 141 2.86 10.77 -9.73
N MET A 142 2.55 11.88 -9.06
CA MET A 142 2.06 11.88 -7.69
C MET A 142 0.96 12.90 -7.46
N SER A 143 0.01 12.56 -6.58
CA SER A 143 -1.01 13.49 -6.11
C SER A 143 -1.08 13.43 -4.58
N LYS A 144 -0.71 14.55 -3.93
CA LYS A 144 -0.72 14.65 -2.47
C LYS A 144 -2.13 14.69 -1.93
N THR A 145 -2.36 14.00 -0.82
CA THR A 145 -3.60 14.07 -0.06
C THR A 145 -3.32 14.21 1.43
N TRP A 146 -4.34 14.57 2.19
CA TRP A 146 -4.25 14.77 3.62
C TRP A 146 -5.37 14.01 4.34
N ALA A 147 -5.01 13.36 5.45
CA ALA A 147 -5.94 12.65 6.33
C ALA A 147 -6.81 11.59 5.62
N LEU A 148 -6.36 11.06 4.50
CA LEU A 148 -6.98 9.90 3.85
C LEU A 148 -6.50 8.63 4.57
N ASN A 149 -7.11 8.37 5.71
CA ASN A 149 -6.71 7.30 6.63
C ASN A 149 -7.28 5.97 6.13
N ASP A 150 -6.52 5.25 5.30
CA ASP A 150 -6.89 3.88 4.92
C ASP A 150 -6.75 2.95 6.15
N PHE A 151 -7.83 2.25 6.49
CA PHE A 151 -7.91 1.38 7.66
C PHE A 151 -6.80 0.31 7.69
N ASN A 152 -6.36 -0.15 6.53
CA ASN A 152 -5.31 -1.16 6.42
C ASN A 152 -3.89 -0.60 6.54
N LEU A 153 -3.70 0.71 6.36
CA LEU A 153 -2.38 1.37 6.35
C LEU A 153 -2.16 2.23 7.61
N ALA A 154 -3.19 2.92 8.05
CA ALA A 154 -3.08 3.94 9.09
C ALA A 154 -3.05 3.38 10.52
N ARG A 155 -3.31 2.09 10.74
CA ARG A 155 -3.45 1.47 12.07
C ARG A 155 -4.36 2.25 13.02
N LEU A 156 -5.34 2.97 12.48
CA LEU A 156 -6.33 3.70 13.25
C LEU A 156 -7.56 2.83 13.50
N GLN A 157 -8.26 3.15 14.59
CA GLN A 157 -9.52 2.47 14.91
C GLN A 157 -10.63 2.81 13.89
N TYR A 158 -10.51 3.98 13.26
CA TYR A 158 -11.44 4.48 12.26
C TYR A 158 -10.69 4.85 10.99
N GLY A 159 -11.25 4.52 9.85
CA GLY A 159 -10.67 4.84 8.55
C GLY A 159 -11.58 4.39 7.43
N ILE A 160 -11.19 4.73 6.22
CA ILE A 160 -11.82 4.27 4.99
C ILE A 160 -11.08 3.05 4.44
N TYR A 161 -11.65 2.41 3.44
CA TYR A 161 -10.96 1.40 2.64
C TYR A 161 -10.66 2.02 1.27
N VAL A 162 -9.38 2.25 0.99
CA VAL A 162 -8.93 2.53 -0.38
C VAL A 162 -8.97 1.21 -1.14
N ASP A 163 -9.75 1.14 -2.20
CA ASP A 163 -9.95 -0.06 -3.01
C ASP A 163 -9.54 0.12 -4.48
N ASP A 164 -9.84 -0.85 -5.31
CA ASP A 164 -9.48 -0.83 -6.73
C ASP A 164 -10.27 0.23 -7.53
N VAL A 165 -11.46 0.60 -7.09
CA VAL A 165 -12.26 1.68 -7.71
C VAL A 165 -11.56 3.02 -7.51
N ASP A 166 -11.05 3.28 -6.29
CA ASP A 166 -10.28 4.49 -6.01
C ASP A 166 -9.03 4.56 -6.89
N PHE A 167 -8.26 3.46 -6.98
CA PHE A 167 -7.06 3.42 -7.84
C PHE A 167 -7.37 3.67 -9.31
N GLN A 168 -8.51 3.22 -9.79
CA GLN A 168 -8.93 3.43 -11.19
C GLN A 168 -9.43 4.86 -11.45
N ALA A 169 -10.04 5.49 -10.44
CA ALA A 169 -10.68 6.81 -10.57
C ALA A 169 -9.70 8.00 -10.53
N ILE A 170 -8.49 7.85 -9.95
CA ILE A 170 -7.53 8.95 -9.84
C ILE A 170 -7.03 9.40 -11.21
N ASP A 171 -7.15 10.71 -11.46
CA ASP A 171 -6.60 11.36 -12.65
C ASP A 171 -5.17 11.87 -12.38
N PHE A 172 -4.20 11.37 -13.13
CA PHE A 172 -2.80 11.78 -13.10
C PHE A 172 -2.38 12.66 -14.28
N THR A 173 -3.31 13.13 -15.13
CA THR A 173 -2.98 13.86 -16.37
C THR A 173 -2.06 15.05 -16.10
N ASN A 174 -2.37 15.87 -15.11
CA ASN A 174 -1.61 17.06 -14.72
C ASN A 174 -0.91 16.90 -13.35
N ALA A 175 -0.76 15.66 -12.88
CA ALA A 175 -0.16 15.43 -11.59
C ALA A 175 1.34 15.75 -11.62
N PRO A 176 1.89 16.40 -10.58
CA PRO A 176 3.32 16.65 -10.46
C PRO A 176 4.08 15.33 -10.28
N ASN A 177 5.38 15.40 -10.44
CA ASN A 177 6.30 14.28 -10.21
C ASN A 177 7.04 14.40 -8.86
N PHE A 178 6.48 15.13 -7.91
CA PHE A 178 6.98 15.30 -6.56
C PHE A 178 5.87 15.62 -5.57
N VAL A 179 6.08 15.30 -4.30
CA VAL A 179 5.28 15.77 -3.17
C VAL A 179 6.24 16.16 -2.04
N ILE A 180 6.06 17.37 -1.51
CA ILE A 180 6.90 17.96 -0.47
C ILE A 180 6.08 18.27 0.79
N ASN A 181 6.76 18.61 1.88
CA ASN A 181 6.14 18.94 3.17
C ASN A 181 5.18 17.84 3.64
N LEU A 182 5.66 16.61 3.58
CA LEU A 182 4.95 15.46 4.12
C LEU A 182 5.07 15.44 5.64
N LYS A 183 3.98 15.09 6.29
CA LYS A 183 3.85 14.95 7.76
C LYS A 183 3.07 13.68 8.06
N ALA A 184 3.03 13.27 9.31
CA ALA A 184 2.14 12.19 9.73
C ALA A 184 0.69 12.46 9.25
N GLN A 185 0.00 11.46 8.78
CA GLN A 185 -1.34 11.48 8.17
C GLN A 185 -1.40 12.12 6.75
N ALA A 186 -0.29 12.61 6.20
CA ALA A 186 -0.24 12.89 4.78
C ALA A 186 -0.21 11.60 3.97
N GLY A 187 -0.60 11.68 2.72
CA GLY A 187 -0.50 10.58 1.78
C GLY A 187 -0.20 11.07 0.37
N SER A 188 0.13 10.15 -0.49
CA SER A 188 0.32 10.38 -1.91
C SER A 188 -0.24 9.25 -2.72
N TRP A 189 -1.09 9.58 -3.68
CA TRP A 189 -1.36 8.71 -4.80
C TRP A 189 -0.18 8.73 -5.75
N VAL A 190 0.13 7.59 -6.33
CA VAL A 190 1.29 7.40 -7.21
C VAL A 190 0.87 6.61 -8.44
N GLU A 191 1.35 7.02 -9.62
CA GLU A 191 1.30 6.25 -10.85
C GLU A 191 2.71 6.05 -11.38
N THR A 192 3.14 4.78 -11.54
CA THR A 192 4.47 4.47 -12.08
C THR A 192 4.60 4.95 -13.53
N ALA A 193 5.83 5.26 -13.95
CA ALA A 193 6.11 5.84 -15.26
C ALA A 193 5.61 4.99 -16.44
N ASP A 194 5.56 3.66 -16.27
CA ASP A 194 5.05 2.70 -17.24
C ASP A 194 3.53 2.47 -17.15
N GLY A 195 2.87 3.12 -16.19
CA GLY A 195 1.43 2.95 -15.92
C GLY A 195 1.05 1.56 -15.44
N LYS A 196 2.03 0.73 -15.04
CA LYS A 196 1.81 -0.64 -14.62
C LYS A 196 1.19 -0.73 -13.23
N TYR A 197 1.62 0.16 -12.33
CA TYR A 197 1.12 0.19 -10.97
C TYR A 197 0.56 1.56 -10.60
N ARG A 198 -0.49 1.54 -9.82
CA ARG A 198 -0.89 2.66 -8.98
C ARG A 198 -0.72 2.28 -7.52
N ALA A 199 -0.35 3.25 -6.69
CA ALA A 199 -0.14 3.04 -5.27
C ALA A 199 -0.70 4.20 -4.46
N TYR A 200 -1.09 3.91 -3.23
CA TYR A 200 -1.35 4.89 -2.20
C TYR A 200 -0.31 4.72 -1.10
N ILE A 201 0.49 5.76 -0.88
CA ILE A 201 1.51 5.83 0.17
C ILE A 201 0.95 6.67 1.30
N TYR A 202 0.83 6.09 2.49
CA TYR A 202 0.40 6.77 3.70
C TYR A 202 1.59 7.00 4.64
N VAL A 203 1.72 8.23 5.15
CA VAL A 203 2.78 8.62 6.09
C VAL A 203 2.32 8.33 7.52
N ASN A 204 2.87 7.28 8.12
CA ASN A 204 2.59 6.90 9.50
C ASN A 204 3.24 7.88 10.49
N SER A 205 4.51 8.23 10.26
CA SER A 205 5.26 9.15 11.10
C SER A 205 6.44 9.77 10.36
N VAL A 206 6.93 10.87 10.88
CA VAL A 206 8.16 11.54 10.43
C VAL A 206 9.08 11.82 11.62
N ASN A 207 10.39 11.81 11.38
CA ASN A 207 11.40 12.14 12.38
C ASN A 207 12.47 13.05 11.76
N ASN A 208 12.47 14.32 12.17
CA ASN A 208 13.40 15.34 11.68
C ASN A 208 14.83 15.09 12.15
N THR A 209 15.01 14.54 13.36
CA THR A 209 16.35 14.29 13.93
C THR A 209 17.10 13.20 13.17
N THR A 210 16.38 12.13 12.79
CA THR A 210 16.97 11.01 12.03
C THR A 210 16.79 11.17 10.53
N SER A 211 16.15 12.26 10.08
CA SER A 211 15.82 12.51 8.67
C SER A 211 15.11 11.30 8.06
N SER A 212 14.09 10.80 8.75
CA SER A 212 13.40 9.58 8.34
C SER A 212 11.86 9.74 8.32
N MET A 213 11.23 8.91 7.53
CA MET A 213 9.77 8.84 7.38
C MET A 213 9.35 7.38 7.36
N THR A 214 8.36 7.02 8.20
CA THR A 214 7.73 5.71 8.15
C THR A 214 6.48 5.78 7.29
N VAL A 215 6.41 4.93 6.27
CA VAL A 215 5.28 4.88 5.34
C VAL A 215 4.69 3.47 5.24
N SER A 216 3.41 3.42 4.93
CA SER A 216 2.73 2.19 4.52
C SER A 216 2.20 2.37 3.11
N ILE A 217 2.28 1.32 2.31
CA ILE A 217 1.94 1.36 0.88
C ILE A 217 0.85 0.34 0.59
N LYS A 218 -0.16 0.75 -0.15
CA LYS A 218 -1.10 -0.12 -0.85
C LYS A 218 -0.86 0.04 -2.34
N ARG A 219 -0.76 -1.07 -3.06
CA ARG A 219 -0.45 -1.10 -4.50
C ARG A 219 -1.53 -1.86 -5.25
N TYR A 220 -1.87 -1.37 -6.42
CA TYR A 220 -2.77 -1.99 -7.38
C TYR A 220 -2.06 -2.21 -8.72
N LEU A 221 -2.20 -3.40 -9.30
CA LEU A 221 -1.70 -3.73 -10.62
C LEU A 221 -2.74 -3.32 -11.65
N MET A 222 -2.40 -2.34 -12.51
CA MET A 222 -3.27 -1.76 -13.54
C MET A 222 -3.27 -2.57 -14.84
N LYS A 223 -2.14 -3.24 -15.18
CA LYS A 223 -1.94 -3.98 -16.44
C LYS A 223 -1.30 -5.33 -16.21
#